data_069d65da49d82fbfa78340a62d5778c0
#
_entry.id   069d65da49d82fbfa78340a62d5778c0
#
_cell.length_a   1.000
_cell.length_b   1.000
_cell.length_c   1.000
_cell.angle_alpha   90.00
_cell.angle_beta   90.00
_cell.angle_gamma   90.00
#
_symmetry.space_group_name_H-M   'P 1'
#
loop_
_entity.id
_entity.type
_entity.pdbx_description
1 polymer ?
#
loop_
_entity_poly.entity_id
_entity_poly.type
_entity_poly.pdbx_seq_one_letter_code
_entity_poly.pdbx_strand_id
1 'polypeptide(L)'
;MKLKMLTSSIVLAGLPYCGVIADDYDHKFQLTSQELEWLGEQIYSNECNANFECLTSWNSGEDFPSLGIGHFIWFRADQQSTFEETFPQLIEFMNTKNAPVPAWLNEELDPNSPWTSRENFYANFDSRKMKELRNFLAQQKALQVEFIVLRFNQTLNQIVLDFPESVRSKIEDIIRTLISSQDSLGLYALIDYVHFKGTGL
;
A
#
# COMPACT_ATOMS: atom_id res chain seq x y z
N MET A 1 28.68 -36.33 59.12
CA MET A 1 28.91 -36.76 57.74
C MET A 1 28.32 -35.68 56.78
N LYS A 2 29.17 -34.75 56.29
CA LYS A 2 28.71 -33.59 55.45
C LYS A 2 28.96 -33.94 54.02
N LEU A 3 27.86 -34.03 53.24
CA LEU A 3 27.87 -34.31 51.82
C LEU A 3 28.16 -32.99 51.05
N LYS A 4 29.28 -32.94 50.32
CA LYS A 4 29.63 -31.82 49.45
C LYS A 4 28.92 -32.03 48.13
N MET A 5 28.03 -31.10 47.76
CA MET A 5 27.49 -31.01 46.38
C MET A 5 28.54 -30.31 45.50
N LEU A 6 28.98 -30.98 44.47
CA LEU A 6 29.73 -30.41 43.37
C LEU A 6 28.73 -29.79 42.39
N THR A 7 28.77 -28.49 42.24
CA THR A 7 28.06 -27.78 41.17
C THR A 7 28.96 -27.77 39.92
N SER A 8 28.54 -28.52 38.91
CA SER A 8 29.18 -28.50 37.61
C SER A 8 28.60 -27.35 36.78
N SER A 9 29.42 -26.33 36.56
CA SER A 9 29.06 -25.21 35.67
C SER A 9 29.29 -25.64 34.20
N ILE A 10 28.20 -25.80 33.47
CA ILE A 10 28.27 -26.00 32.02
C ILE A 10 28.44 -24.62 31.37
N VAL A 11 29.62 -24.38 30.83
CA VAL A 11 29.90 -23.22 29.97
C VAL A 11 29.33 -23.55 28.56
N LEU A 12 28.20 -22.97 28.25
CA LEU A 12 27.71 -22.96 26.85
C LEU A 12 28.60 -22.00 26.07
N ALA A 13 29.48 -22.55 25.25
CA ALA A 13 30.18 -21.78 24.21
C ALA A 13 29.16 -21.29 23.19
N GLY A 14 28.91 -19.96 23.19
CA GLY A 14 28.10 -19.32 22.18
C GLY A 14 28.76 -19.45 20.81
N LEU A 15 28.11 -20.17 19.91
CA LEU A 15 28.46 -20.10 18.48
C LEU A 15 28.19 -18.67 17.98
N PRO A 16 29.08 -18.08 17.22
CA PRO A 16 28.82 -16.79 16.60
C PRO A 16 27.63 -16.98 15.63
N TYR A 17 26.53 -16.30 15.92
CA TYR A 17 25.42 -16.12 15.00
C TYR A 17 25.99 -15.32 13.81
N CYS A 18 26.34 -16.04 12.75
CA CYS A 18 26.68 -15.43 11.48
C CYS A 18 25.38 -14.84 10.94
N GLY A 19 25.08 -13.59 11.34
CA GLY A 19 24.03 -12.81 10.74
C GLY A 19 24.38 -12.69 9.24
N VAL A 20 23.64 -13.42 8.42
CA VAL A 20 23.53 -13.09 7.00
C VAL A 20 22.92 -11.69 7.01
N ILE A 21 23.76 -10.68 6.79
CA ILE A 21 23.32 -9.36 6.40
C ILE A 21 22.65 -9.63 5.06
N ALA A 22 21.31 -9.75 5.05
CA ALA A 22 20.55 -9.56 3.84
C ALA A 22 20.97 -8.17 3.36
N ASP A 23 21.69 -8.12 2.23
CA ASP A 23 21.90 -6.88 1.52
C ASP A 23 20.50 -6.31 1.31
N ASP A 24 20.21 -5.23 2.03
CA ASP A 24 18.96 -4.49 1.95
C ASP A 24 18.98 -3.86 0.54
N TYR A 25 18.40 -4.58 -0.44
CA TYR A 25 18.20 -4.08 -1.79
C TYR A 25 17.22 -2.91 -1.72
N ASP A 26 17.75 -1.75 -1.31
CA ASP A 26 16.99 -0.52 -1.15
C ASP A 26 16.73 0.14 -2.52
N HIS A 27 15.89 -0.50 -3.33
CA HIS A 27 15.35 0.09 -4.56
C HIS A 27 14.20 1.05 -4.24
N LYS A 28 14.47 2.04 -3.39
CA LYS A 28 13.49 3.09 -3.08
C LYS A 28 13.47 4.11 -4.21
N PHE A 29 12.43 4.05 -5.01
CA PHE A 29 12.12 5.14 -5.91
C PHE A 29 11.57 6.29 -5.08
N GLN A 30 12.26 7.42 -5.12
CA GLN A 30 11.81 8.65 -4.51
C GLN A 30 11.37 9.60 -5.63
N LEU A 31 10.11 10.01 -5.56
CA LEU A 31 9.54 10.96 -6.49
C LEU A 31 9.58 12.36 -5.87
N THR A 32 9.81 13.35 -6.70
CA THR A 32 9.64 14.75 -6.34
C THR A 32 8.15 15.06 -6.11
N SER A 33 7.85 16.12 -5.38
CA SER A 33 6.46 16.56 -5.19
C SER A 33 5.75 16.81 -6.52
N GLN A 34 6.46 17.34 -7.52
CA GLN A 34 5.91 17.59 -8.86
C GLN A 34 5.56 16.28 -9.59
N GLU A 35 6.39 15.25 -9.48
CA GLU A 35 6.11 13.93 -10.06
C GLU A 35 4.93 13.26 -9.36
N LEU A 36 4.83 13.36 -8.03
CA LEU A 36 3.69 12.83 -7.27
C LEU A 36 2.38 13.52 -7.68
N GLU A 37 2.37 14.84 -7.84
CA GLU A 37 1.21 15.59 -8.31
C GLU A 37 0.82 15.17 -9.73
N TRP A 38 1.79 15.12 -10.64
CA TRP A 38 1.55 14.71 -12.03
C TRP A 38 1.00 13.28 -12.12
N LEU A 39 1.60 12.32 -11.43
CA LEU A 39 1.12 10.93 -11.36
C LEU A 39 -0.30 10.87 -10.79
N GLY A 40 -0.58 11.63 -9.74
CA GLY A 40 -1.91 11.70 -9.13
C GLY A 40 -2.99 12.14 -10.12
N GLU A 41 -2.68 13.14 -10.94
CA GLU A 41 -3.62 13.59 -11.97
C GLU A 41 -3.76 12.57 -13.12
N GLN A 42 -2.67 11.87 -13.51
CA GLN A 42 -2.76 10.82 -14.53
C GLN A 42 -3.62 9.65 -14.04
N ILE A 43 -3.35 9.14 -12.84
CA ILE A 43 -4.13 8.04 -12.24
C ILE A 43 -5.59 8.47 -12.09
N TYR A 44 -5.85 9.66 -11.53
CA TYR A 44 -7.21 10.18 -11.36
C TYR A 44 -7.95 10.33 -12.70
N SER A 45 -7.27 10.80 -13.73
CA SER A 45 -7.84 10.91 -15.07
C SER A 45 -8.18 9.55 -15.68
N ASN A 46 -7.28 8.58 -15.57
CA ASN A 46 -7.45 7.26 -16.19
C ASN A 46 -8.44 6.37 -15.42
N GLU A 47 -8.33 6.32 -14.09
CA GLU A 47 -9.17 5.42 -13.28
C GLU A 47 -10.55 6.01 -12.98
N CYS A 48 -10.63 7.33 -12.89
CA CYS A 48 -11.87 8.04 -12.52
C CYS A 48 -12.47 8.90 -13.63
N ASN A 49 -11.88 8.99 -14.83
CA ASN A 49 -12.24 10.00 -15.84
C ASN A 49 -12.31 11.41 -15.23
N ALA A 50 -11.46 11.72 -14.25
CA ALA A 50 -11.50 12.93 -13.44
C ALA A 50 -12.88 13.19 -12.77
N ASN A 51 -13.67 12.15 -12.53
CA ASN A 51 -14.97 12.25 -11.87
C ASN A 51 -14.80 12.21 -10.35
N PHE A 52 -15.24 13.28 -9.68
CA PHE A 52 -15.14 13.41 -8.23
C PHE A 52 -15.87 12.30 -7.46
N GLU A 53 -16.99 11.81 -7.97
CA GLU A 53 -17.79 10.77 -7.34
C GLU A 53 -17.11 9.40 -7.38
N CYS A 54 -16.23 9.16 -8.35
CA CYS A 54 -15.44 7.95 -8.46
C CYS A 54 -14.56 7.68 -7.22
N LEU A 55 -14.11 8.74 -6.53
CA LEU A 55 -13.27 8.61 -5.34
C LEU A 55 -13.94 7.85 -4.19
N THR A 56 -15.25 7.59 -4.29
CA THR A 56 -15.98 6.73 -3.37
C THR A 56 -16.93 5.88 -4.20
N SER A 57 -16.54 4.66 -4.52
CA SER A 57 -17.31 3.74 -5.37
C SER A 57 -17.44 2.36 -4.73
N TRP A 58 -18.48 1.65 -5.14
CA TRP A 58 -18.68 0.24 -4.84
C TRP A 58 -19.21 -0.43 -6.09
N ASN A 59 -18.34 -1.16 -6.78
CA ASN A 59 -18.66 -1.78 -8.05
C ASN A 59 -19.72 -2.89 -7.91
N SER A 60 -20.48 -3.10 -8.98
CA SER A 60 -21.41 -4.23 -9.03
C SER A 60 -20.63 -5.53 -9.09
N GLY A 61 -20.97 -6.46 -8.20
CA GLY A 61 -20.29 -7.76 -8.09
C GLY A 61 -19.12 -7.80 -7.14
N GLU A 62 -18.74 -6.67 -6.54
CA GLU A 62 -17.77 -6.62 -5.45
C GLU A 62 -18.46 -6.60 -4.08
N ASP A 63 -17.84 -7.19 -3.08
CA ASP A 63 -18.35 -7.23 -1.70
C ASP A 63 -17.79 -6.11 -0.81
N PHE A 64 -17.09 -5.15 -1.39
CA PHE A 64 -16.40 -4.06 -0.71
C PHE A 64 -16.41 -2.76 -1.53
N PRO A 65 -16.35 -1.59 -0.89
CA PRO A 65 -16.09 -0.33 -1.56
C PRO A 65 -14.62 -0.18 -1.95
N SER A 66 -14.41 0.54 -3.05
CA SER A 66 -13.10 0.98 -3.56
C SER A 66 -13.01 2.49 -3.44
N LEU A 67 -11.96 3.00 -2.78
CA LEU A 67 -11.85 4.38 -2.36
C LEU A 67 -10.58 5.05 -2.90
N GLY A 68 -10.68 6.36 -3.18
CA GLY A 68 -9.55 7.14 -3.69
C GLY A 68 -9.17 6.80 -5.12
N ILE A 69 -8.07 7.45 -5.59
CA ILE A 69 -7.55 7.26 -6.96
C ILE A 69 -6.93 5.89 -7.19
N GLY A 70 -6.50 5.20 -6.12
CA GLY A 70 -5.90 3.86 -6.16
C GLY A 70 -6.91 2.75 -5.91
N HIS A 71 -8.21 3.02 -5.90
CA HIS A 71 -9.24 2.02 -5.63
C HIS A 71 -8.95 1.20 -4.38
N PHE A 72 -8.55 1.86 -3.28
CA PHE A 72 -8.18 1.21 -2.02
C PHE A 72 -9.37 0.49 -1.41
N ILE A 73 -9.21 -0.79 -1.17
CA ILE A 73 -10.27 -1.68 -0.68
C ILE A 73 -10.48 -1.48 0.82
N TRP A 74 -11.74 -1.41 1.23
CA TRP A 74 -12.14 -1.29 2.63
C TRP A 74 -13.19 -2.33 3.00
N PHE A 75 -12.86 -3.24 3.90
CA PHE A 75 -13.75 -4.32 4.31
C PHE A 75 -14.71 -3.91 5.42
N ARG A 76 -15.84 -4.61 5.46
CA ARG A 76 -16.76 -4.62 6.61
C ARG A 76 -16.16 -5.46 7.73
N ALA A 77 -16.68 -5.29 8.95
CA ALA A 77 -16.36 -6.17 10.05
C ALA A 77 -16.57 -7.64 9.67
N ASP A 78 -15.64 -8.50 10.10
CA ASP A 78 -15.66 -9.95 9.88
C ASP A 78 -15.63 -10.39 8.39
N GLN A 79 -15.35 -9.50 7.46
CA GLN A 79 -15.24 -9.84 6.05
C GLN A 79 -13.92 -10.57 5.76
N GLN A 80 -14.02 -11.71 5.05
CA GLN A 80 -12.88 -12.43 4.49
C GLN A 80 -12.90 -12.29 2.97
N SER A 81 -11.72 -12.08 2.37
CA SER A 81 -11.55 -11.96 0.93
C SER A 81 -10.18 -12.51 0.51
N THR A 82 -10.04 -12.84 -0.77
CA THR A 82 -8.74 -13.10 -1.39
C THR A 82 -7.98 -11.82 -1.75
N PHE A 83 -8.68 -10.69 -1.75
CA PHE A 83 -8.08 -9.38 -1.96
C PHE A 83 -7.46 -8.85 -0.68
N GLU A 84 -6.44 -8.03 -0.82
CA GLU A 84 -5.81 -7.32 0.29
C GLU A 84 -6.62 -6.07 0.63
N GLU A 85 -6.89 -5.87 1.92
CA GLU A 85 -7.48 -4.62 2.41
C GLU A 85 -6.41 -3.54 2.50
N THR A 86 -6.61 -2.45 1.77
CA THR A 86 -5.57 -1.41 1.61
C THR A 86 -5.98 -0.03 2.11
N PHE A 87 -7.26 0.25 2.28
CA PHE A 87 -7.71 1.56 2.75
C PHE A 87 -7.29 1.88 4.19
N PRO A 88 -7.39 0.98 5.18
CA PRO A 88 -6.85 1.24 6.52
C PRO A 88 -5.35 1.52 6.51
N GLN A 89 -4.58 0.80 5.70
CA GLN A 89 -3.14 1.02 5.55
C GLN A 89 -2.83 2.42 4.96
N LEU A 90 -3.65 2.87 4.00
CA LEU A 90 -3.55 4.23 3.46
C LEU A 90 -3.79 5.28 4.55
N ILE A 91 -4.82 5.10 5.38
CA ILE A 91 -5.15 6.04 6.48
C ILE A 91 -4.01 6.08 7.50
N GLU A 92 -3.47 4.93 7.89
CA GLU A 92 -2.30 4.86 8.76
C GLU A 92 -1.11 5.61 8.16
N PHE A 93 -0.79 5.36 6.89
CA PHE A 93 0.27 6.07 6.17
C PHE A 93 0.03 7.60 6.17
N MET A 94 -1.19 8.05 5.85
CA MET A 94 -1.54 9.47 5.85
C MET A 94 -1.41 10.11 7.23
N ASN A 95 -1.71 9.38 8.30
CA ASN A 95 -1.49 9.83 9.67
C ASN A 95 0.01 10.03 9.96
N THR A 96 0.90 9.17 9.49
CA THR A 96 2.36 9.36 9.64
C THR A 96 2.87 10.62 8.92
N LYS A 97 2.14 11.07 7.89
CA LYS A 97 2.43 12.29 7.12
C LYS A 97 1.73 13.53 7.69
N ASN A 98 1.02 13.43 8.82
CA ASN A 98 0.23 14.49 9.42
C ASN A 98 -0.84 15.06 8.48
N ALA A 99 -1.42 14.24 7.60
CA ALA A 99 -2.54 14.63 6.77
C ALA A 99 -3.78 14.95 7.64
N PRO A 100 -4.67 15.87 7.19
CA PRO A 100 -5.88 16.22 7.93
C PRO A 100 -6.95 15.13 7.79
N VAL A 101 -6.65 13.92 8.28
CA VAL A 101 -7.57 12.78 8.24
C VAL A 101 -8.86 13.11 8.99
N PRO A 102 -10.06 12.87 8.44
CA PRO A 102 -11.32 13.04 9.14
C PRO A 102 -11.35 12.31 10.48
N ALA A 103 -11.77 12.98 11.55
CA ALA A 103 -11.68 12.46 12.92
C ALA A 103 -12.35 11.07 13.07
N TRP A 104 -13.49 10.86 12.42
CA TRP A 104 -14.22 9.60 12.48
C TRP A 104 -13.45 8.40 11.86
N LEU A 105 -12.45 8.63 10.99
CA LEU A 105 -11.56 7.58 10.47
C LEU A 105 -10.48 7.17 11.49
N ASN A 106 -10.23 8.01 12.50
CA ASN A 106 -9.21 7.77 13.53
C ASN A 106 -9.83 7.33 14.87
N GLU A 107 -11.15 7.43 15.03
CA GLU A 107 -11.83 7.16 16.31
C GLU A 107 -11.98 5.67 16.61
N GLU A 108 -11.89 4.81 15.61
CA GLU A 108 -12.05 3.38 15.75
C GLU A 108 -10.70 2.67 15.74
N LEU A 109 -10.45 1.82 16.75
CA LEU A 109 -9.24 0.98 16.85
C LEU A 109 -9.21 -0.12 15.78
N ASP A 110 -10.36 -0.41 15.18
CA ASP A 110 -10.53 -1.36 14.06
C ASP A 110 -11.36 -0.66 12.98
N PRO A 111 -10.71 -0.02 12.01
CA PRO A 111 -11.36 0.84 11.05
C PRO A 111 -12.07 0.04 9.94
N ASN A 112 -13.12 -0.67 10.31
CA ASN A 112 -13.98 -1.34 9.34
C ASN A 112 -14.87 -0.34 8.59
N SER A 113 -15.19 -0.66 7.33
CA SER A 113 -16.12 0.12 6.55
C SER A 113 -17.48 0.27 7.28
N PRO A 114 -17.97 1.50 7.47
CA PRO A 114 -19.25 1.73 8.15
C PRO A 114 -20.46 1.35 7.28
N TRP A 115 -20.25 1.06 5.99
CA TRP A 115 -21.29 0.66 5.06
C TRP A 115 -21.37 -0.86 4.95
N THR A 116 -22.51 -1.41 5.34
CA THR A 116 -22.71 -2.86 5.47
C THR A 116 -23.06 -3.56 4.15
N SER A 117 -23.45 -2.80 3.13
CA SER A 117 -23.73 -3.32 1.77
C SER A 117 -23.59 -2.20 0.73
N ARG A 118 -23.56 -2.60 -0.55
CA ARG A 118 -23.57 -1.67 -1.66
C ARG A 118 -24.81 -0.76 -1.66
N GLU A 119 -25.95 -1.30 -1.36
CA GLU A 119 -27.20 -0.53 -1.25
C GLU A 119 -27.11 0.51 -0.12
N ASN A 120 -26.58 0.09 1.05
CA ASN A 120 -26.36 0.99 2.18
C ASN A 120 -25.34 2.09 1.84
N PHE A 121 -24.27 1.75 1.12
CA PHE A 121 -23.25 2.71 0.65
C PHE A 121 -23.90 3.78 -0.23
N TYR A 122 -24.66 3.40 -1.26
CA TYR A 122 -25.31 4.35 -2.17
C TYR A 122 -26.50 5.09 -1.54
N ALA A 123 -27.21 4.49 -0.59
CA ALA A 123 -28.21 5.21 0.19
C ALA A 123 -27.59 6.34 1.04
N ASN A 124 -26.31 6.24 1.39
CA ASN A 124 -25.56 7.24 2.14
C ASN A 124 -24.63 8.10 1.26
N PHE A 125 -24.74 8.02 -0.06
CA PHE A 125 -23.80 8.64 -1.01
C PHE A 125 -23.68 10.17 -0.86
N ASP A 126 -24.77 10.82 -0.48
CA ASP A 126 -24.85 12.25 -0.23
C ASP A 126 -24.77 12.65 1.25
N SER A 127 -24.52 11.69 2.15
CA SER A 127 -24.35 11.95 3.57
C SER A 127 -23.15 12.85 3.84
N ARG A 128 -23.16 13.53 5.00
CA ARG A 128 -22.02 14.37 5.42
C ARG A 128 -20.73 13.56 5.51
N LYS A 129 -20.78 12.35 6.10
CA LYS A 129 -19.62 11.46 6.25
C LYS A 129 -19.03 11.09 4.88
N MET A 130 -19.86 10.72 3.91
CA MET A 130 -19.42 10.36 2.56
C MET A 130 -18.82 11.57 1.81
N LYS A 131 -19.43 12.74 1.91
CA LYS A 131 -18.91 13.97 1.30
C LYS A 131 -17.58 14.39 1.92
N GLU A 132 -17.43 14.26 3.24
CA GLU A 132 -16.19 14.53 3.94
C GLU A 132 -15.07 13.59 3.49
N LEU A 133 -15.34 12.28 3.41
CA LEU A 133 -14.39 11.30 2.89
C LEU A 133 -13.95 11.62 1.47
N ARG A 134 -14.90 11.88 0.58
CA ARG A 134 -14.63 12.17 -0.83
C ARG A 134 -13.79 13.44 -1.01
N ASN A 135 -14.13 14.50 -0.25
CA ASN A 135 -13.32 15.74 -0.25
C ASN A 135 -11.91 15.52 0.26
N PHE A 136 -11.75 14.75 1.35
CA PHE A 136 -10.45 14.40 1.90
C PHE A 136 -9.61 13.66 0.86
N LEU A 137 -10.15 12.62 0.22
CA LEU A 137 -9.44 11.86 -0.81
C LEU A 137 -9.05 12.73 -2.02
N ALA A 138 -9.95 13.64 -2.45
CA ALA A 138 -9.66 14.56 -3.55
C ALA A 138 -8.51 15.52 -3.23
N GLN A 139 -8.39 15.96 -1.99
CA GLN A 139 -7.34 16.89 -1.55
C GLN A 139 -5.99 16.19 -1.29
N GLN A 140 -6.00 14.88 -1.06
CA GLN A 140 -4.81 14.11 -0.69
C GLN A 140 -4.32 13.19 -1.83
N LYS A 141 -4.53 13.54 -3.10
CA LYS A 141 -4.10 12.71 -4.25
C LYS A 141 -2.60 12.41 -4.23
N ALA A 142 -1.76 13.41 -3.95
CA ALA A 142 -0.31 13.23 -3.89
C ALA A 142 0.12 12.19 -2.83
N LEU A 143 -0.49 12.19 -1.64
CA LEU A 143 -0.22 11.19 -0.60
C LEU A 143 -0.72 9.79 -0.99
N GLN A 144 -1.83 9.70 -1.73
CA GLN A 144 -2.28 8.42 -2.28
C GLN A 144 -1.26 7.87 -3.27
N VAL A 145 -0.69 8.70 -4.15
CA VAL A 145 0.40 8.28 -5.06
C VAL A 145 1.62 7.85 -4.28
N GLU A 146 2.03 8.62 -3.27
CA GLU A 146 3.20 8.26 -2.44
C GLU A 146 2.99 6.89 -1.77
N PHE A 147 1.79 6.59 -1.29
CA PHE A 147 1.45 5.28 -0.75
C PHE A 147 1.48 4.17 -1.81
N ILE A 148 0.95 4.42 -3.02
CA ILE A 148 1.03 3.47 -4.15
C ILE A 148 2.50 3.18 -4.49
N VAL A 149 3.35 4.20 -4.55
CA VAL A 149 4.79 4.05 -4.82
C VAL A 149 5.49 3.25 -3.70
N LEU A 150 5.13 3.49 -2.45
CA LEU A 150 5.65 2.70 -1.32
C LEU A 150 5.32 1.22 -1.48
N ARG A 151 4.07 0.89 -1.76
CA ARG A 151 3.62 -0.49 -2.00
C ARG A 151 4.27 -1.11 -3.24
N PHE A 152 4.41 -0.32 -4.30
CA PHE A 152 5.12 -0.73 -5.51
C PHE A 152 6.56 -1.13 -5.19
N ASN A 153 7.30 -0.32 -4.43
CA ASN A 153 8.68 -0.63 -4.03
C ASN A 153 8.76 -1.95 -3.23
N GLN A 154 7.82 -2.18 -2.30
CA GLN A 154 7.75 -3.43 -1.53
C GLN A 154 7.50 -4.64 -2.43
N THR A 155 6.53 -4.53 -3.33
CA THR A 155 6.18 -5.60 -4.29
C THR A 155 7.32 -5.87 -5.26
N LEU A 156 7.99 -4.83 -5.74
CA LEU A 156 9.11 -4.95 -6.67
C LEU A 156 10.27 -5.73 -6.07
N ASN A 157 10.63 -5.44 -4.82
CA ASN A 157 11.66 -6.18 -4.11
C ASN A 157 11.30 -7.67 -4.02
N GLN A 158 10.04 -8.00 -3.73
CA GLN A 158 9.58 -9.38 -3.69
C GLN A 158 9.68 -10.04 -5.06
N ILE A 159 9.20 -9.37 -6.12
CA ILE A 159 9.29 -9.87 -7.51
C ILE A 159 10.73 -10.18 -7.88
N VAL A 160 11.68 -9.28 -7.60
CA VAL A 160 13.10 -9.51 -7.92
C VAL A 160 13.65 -10.72 -7.18
N LEU A 161 13.28 -10.90 -5.90
CA LEU A 161 13.73 -12.03 -5.09
C LEU A 161 13.19 -13.38 -5.57
N ASP A 162 12.02 -13.41 -6.22
CA ASP A 162 11.40 -14.64 -6.76
C ASP A 162 12.13 -15.14 -8.03
N PHE A 163 12.96 -14.31 -8.68
CA PHE A 163 13.79 -14.73 -9.81
C PHE A 163 15.09 -15.40 -9.35
N PRO A 164 15.63 -16.36 -10.16
CA PRO A 164 16.97 -16.90 -9.92
C PRO A 164 18.02 -15.81 -9.81
N GLU A 165 18.95 -15.92 -8.85
CA GLU A 165 20.01 -14.94 -8.59
C GLU A 165 20.77 -14.51 -9.86
N SER A 166 20.99 -15.46 -10.78
CA SER A 166 21.71 -15.24 -12.04
C SER A 166 21.07 -14.23 -13.01
N VAL A 167 19.79 -13.91 -12.81
CA VAL A 167 19.04 -12.96 -13.67
C VAL A 167 18.54 -11.72 -12.94
N ARG A 168 18.65 -11.67 -11.61
CA ARG A 168 18.15 -10.54 -10.79
C ARG A 168 18.73 -9.20 -11.25
N SER A 169 20.05 -9.10 -11.39
CA SER A 169 20.73 -7.89 -11.84
C SER A 169 20.19 -7.39 -13.19
N LYS A 170 19.93 -8.30 -14.12
CA LYS A 170 19.36 -7.92 -15.43
C LYS A 170 17.94 -7.39 -15.32
N ILE A 171 17.13 -7.97 -14.42
CA ILE A 171 15.76 -7.51 -14.17
C ILE A 171 15.78 -6.13 -13.53
N GLU A 172 16.65 -5.92 -12.54
CA GLU A 172 16.86 -4.63 -11.89
C GLU A 172 17.30 -3.55 -12.90
N ASP A 173 18.18 -3.86 -13.83
CA ASP A 173 18.62 -2.92 -14.86
C ASP A 173 17.47 -2.55 -15.81
N ILE A 174 16.62 -3.52 -16.18
CA ILE A 174 15.41 -3.25 -16.99
C ILE A 174 14.45 -2.33 -16.24
N ILE A 175 14.16 -2.62 -14.99
CA ILE A 175 13.28 -1.82 -14.14
C ILE A 175 13.81 -0.40 -14.00
N ARG A 176 15.11 -0.27 -13.68
CA ARG A 176 15.80 1.02 -13.57
C ARG A 176 15.72 1.82 -14.87
N THR A 177 15.87 1.18 -16.02
CA THR A 177 15.77 1.81 -17.33
C THR A 177 14.35 2.33 -17.60
N LEU A 178 13.33 1.54 -17.25
CA LEU A 178 11.93 1.94 -17.41
C LEU A 178 11.56 3.16 -16.56
N ILE A 179 12.09 3.21 -15.34
CA ILE A 179 11.80 4.29 -14.37
C ILE A 179 12.56 5.57 -14.70
N SER A 180 13.81 5.46 -15.17
CA SER A 180 14.65 6.61 -15.52
C SER A 180 14.31 7.26 -16.86
N SER A 181 13.28 6.78 -17.56
CA SER A 181 12.82 7.43 -18.79
C SER A 181 12.33 8.85 -18.50
N GLN A 182 12.83 9.83 -19.25
CA GLN A 182 12.59 11.27 -19.02
C GLN A 182 11.11 11.69 -19.00
N ASP A 183 10.22 10.82 -19.48
CA ASP A 183 8.79 11.14 -19.69
C ASP A 183 7.89 10.65 -18.54
N SER A 184 8.44 10.07 -17.47
CA SER A 184 7.68 9.44 -16.35
C SER A 184 6.62 8.41 -16.79
N LEU A 185 6.49 8.15 -18.09
CA LEU A 185 5.51 7.21 -18.65
C LEU A 185 5.87 5.75 -18.31
N GLY A 186 7.17 5.42 -18.27
CA GLY A 186 7.62 4.09 -17.90
C GLY A 186 7.29 3.76 -16.44
N LEU A 187 7.52 4.71 -15.54
CA LEU A 187 7.15 4.60 -14.13
C LEU A 187 5.62 4.49 -13.97
N TYR A 188 4.88 5.35 -14.67
CA TYR A 188 3.42 5.30 -14.66
C TYR A 188 2.91 3.91 -15.09
N ALA A 189 3.41 3.39 -16.22
CA ALA A 189 3.00 2.08 -16.73
C ALA A 189 3.32 0.93 -15.76
N LEU A 190 4.47 0.98 -15.07
CA LEU A 190 4.84 -0.02 -14.05
C LEU A 190 3.94 0.07 -12.81
N ILE A 191 3.68 1.27 -12.32
CA ILE A 191 2.77 1.49 -11.18
C ILE A 191 1.36 1.01 -11.53
N ASP A 192 0.84 1.42 -12.69
CA ASP A 192 -0.48 1.02 -13.17
C ASP A 192 -0.60 -0.50 -13.26
N TYR A 193 0.40 -1.15 -13.86
CA TYR A 193 0.40 -2.60 -14.00
C TYR A 193 0.41 -3.30 -12.64
N VAL A 194 1.35 -2.96 -11.75
CA VAL A 194 1.51 -3.66 -10.46
C VAL A 194 0.36 -3.35 -9.52
N HIS A 195 -0.10 -2.09 -9.48
CA HIS A 195 -1.15 -1.68 -8.55
C HIS A 195 -2.54 -2.19 -8.95
N PHE A 196 -2.89 -2.10 -10.25
CA PHE A 196 -4.24 -2.43 -10.72
C PHE A 196 -4.37 -3.84 -11.34
N LYS A 197 -3.29 -4.44 -11.83
CA LYS A 197 -3.31 -5.79 -12.43
C LYS A 197 -2.76 -6.86 -11.50
N GLY A 198 -2.09 -6.46 -10.43
CA GLY A 198 -1.42 -7.38 -9.54
C GLY A 198 -0.09 -7.90 -10.10
N THR A 199 0.60 -8.71 -9.30
CA THR A 199 1.92 -9.24 -9.66
C THR A 199 1.87 -10.31 -10.73
N GLY A 200 0.71 -10.87 -11.04
CA GLY A 200 0.55 -12.00 -11.94
C GLY A 200 1.13 -13.33 -11.42
N LEU A 201 1.49 -13.36 -10.11
CA LEU A 201 2.05 -14.53 -9.41
C LEU A 201 0.96 -15.29 -8.67
#